data_e94beb714d40eca4de19b68dcd580912
#
_entry.id   e94beb714d40eca4de19b68dcd580912
#
_cell.length_a   1.000
_cell.length_b   1.000
_cell.length_c   1.000
_cell.angle_alpha   90.00
_cell.angle_beta   90.00
_cell.angle_gamma   90.00
#
_symmetry.space_group_name_H-M   'P 1'
#
loop_
_entity.id
_entity.type
_entity.pdbx_description
1 polymer ?
#
loop_
_entity_poly.entity_id
_entity_poly.type
_entity_poly.pdbx_seq_one_letter_code
_entity_poly.pdbx_strand_id
1 'polypeptide(L)'
;QIIKREDVTPEDFARVSQQLSELPGVNTTTDWKRVRLSGLAILGRTTVPSKGVPKSQLNHYLARDYSRNDRVGESYFEAQYEEILQGEKSVVKNLTNKKGQVVETMTTFDGEPGKDLLTTIDSELQKKAEEIVERHLLELKSRGSTDLLERAFIVAMNPQTGELLSVVGKKIEKDEETGKPYIVDYSYGTFTTAYEAGSSIKAATVLMGYNEDVIKPGTVMLDAPMRIGNITLNSLFNKGGSVMLDDLTALERSSNVYMFKIAMGVGGRSYSAGSRFSLDQGTLQTM
;
A
#
# COMPACT_ATOMS: atom_id res chain seq x y z
N GLN A 1 -2.90 -12.25 33.52
CA GLN A 1 -2.28 -10.94 33.24
C GLN A 1 -0.79 -11.14 33.00
N ILE A 2 -0.22 -10.56 31.93
CA ILE A 2 1.22 -10.57 31.69
C ILE A 2 1.86 -9.58 32.63
N ILE A 3 2.84 -10.05 33.44
CA ILE A 3 3.54 -9.23 34.42
C ILE A 3 4.77 -8.58 33.78
N LYS A 4 5.57 -9.36 33.05
CA LYS A 4 6.75 -8.88 32.31
C LYS A 4 6.88 -9.67 31.01
N ARG A 5 7.11 -9.00 29.89
CA ARG A 5 7.25 -9.61 28.56
C ARG A 5 8.54 -9.20 27.86
N GLU A 6 8.99 -7.97 28.06
CA GLU A 6 10.17 -7.43 27.42
C GLU A 6 11.34 -7.41 28.40
N ASP A 7 12.55 -7.51 27.91
CA ASP A 7 13.77 -7.52 28.70
C ASP A 7 13.80 -8.62 29.79
N VAL A 8 13.22 -9.79 29.49
CA VAL A 8 13.32 -10.98 30.32
C VAL A 8 14.56 -11.76 29.88
N THR A 9 15.59 -11.81 30.76
CA THR A 9 16.78 -12.59 30.46
C THR A 9 16.52 -14.08 30.66
N PRO A 10 17.32 -14.98 30.07
CA PRO A 10 17.24 -16.42 30.36
C PRO A 10 17.42 -16.71 31.87
N GLU A 11 18.25 -15.92 32.57
CA GLU A 11 18.44 -16.02 34.00
C GLU A 11 17.21 -15.62 34.81
N ASP A 12 16.52 -14.53 34.42
CA ASP A 12 15.25 -14.13 35.04
C ASP A 12 14.17 -15.19 34.86
N PHE A 13 14.08 -15.74 33.63
CA PHE A 13 13.16 -16.83 33.33
C PHE A 13 13.44 -18.06 34.18
N ALA A 14 14.70 -18.50 34.25
CA ALA A 14 15.10 -19.65 35.03
C ALA A 14 14.84 -19.45 36.53
N ARG A 15 15.16 -18.25 37.07
CA ARG A 15 14.96 -17.92 38.49
C ARG A 15 13.47 -17.98 38.85
N VAL A 16 12.59 -17.40 38.06
CA VAL A 16 11.13 -17.44 38.30
C VAL A 16 10.61 -18.86 38.13
N SER A 17 11.06 -19.60 37.11
CA SER A 17 10.63 -20.97 36.85
C SER A 17 10.98 -21.93 37.98
N GLN A 18 12.13 -21.73 38.61
CA GLN A 18 12.55 -22.54 39.77
C GLN A 18 11.75 -22.25 41.05
N GLN A 19 11.14 -21.06 41.15
CA GLN A 19 10.42 -20.61 42.37
C GLN A 19 8.90 -20.64 42.18
N LEU A 20 8.35 -21.26 41.12
CA LEU A 20 6.93 -21.32 40.89
C LEU A 20 6.11 -21.93 42.02
N SER A 21 6.69 -22.86 42.79
CA SER A 21 6.07 -23.42 43.99
C SER A 21 5.82 -22.41 45.10
N GLU A 22 6.62 -21.35 45.16
CA GLU A 22 6.53 -20.25 46.13
C GLU A 22 5.73 -19.05 45.61
N LEU A 23 5.42 -19.04 44.32
CA LEU A 23 4.73 -17.96 43.60
C LEU A 23 3.37 -18.41 43.09
N PRO A 24 2.36 -18.61 43.97
CA PRO A 24 1.06 -19.11 43.53
C PRO A 24 0.39 -18.14 42.55
N GLY A 25 -0.07 -18.67 41.42
CA GLY A 25 -0.71 -17.88 40.36
C GLY A 25 0.23 -17.24 39.36
N VAL A 26 1.56 -17.40 39.52
CA VAL A 26 2.56 -17.00 38.53
C VAL A 26 2.93 -18.20 37.68
N ASN A 27 3.16 -17.95 36.39
CA ASN A 27 3.66 -18.94 35.43
C ASN A 27 4.66 -18.29 34.49
N THR A 28 5.57 -19.09 33.96
CA THR A 28 6.49 -18.68 32.89
C THR A 28 6.11 -19.38 31.58
N THR A 29 6.19 -18.67 30.50
CA THR A 29 5.96 -19.21 29.14
C THR A 29 6.89 -18.54 28.16
N THR A 30 7.13 -19.18 27.04
CA THR A 30 7.85 -18.62 25.92
C THR A 30 6.86 -18.08 24.90
N ASP A 31 7.27 -16.99 24.24
CA ASP A 31 6.51 -16.37 23.17
C ASP A 31 7.47 -15.88 22.08
N TRP A 32 7.00 -15.78 20.86
CA TRP A 32 7.79 -15.38 19.70
C TRP A 32 7.71 -13.89 19.47
N LYS A 33 8.86 -13.28 19.18
CA LYS A 33 8.92 -11.86 18.84
C LYS A 33 8.94 -11.69 17.33
N ARG A 34 7.93 -11.01 16.82
CA ARG A 34 7.88 -10.59 15.43
C ARG A 34 8.82 -9.41 15.20
N VAL A 35 9.73 -9.53 14.25
CA VAL A 35 10.74 -8.52 13.93
C VAL A 35 10.52 -8.02 12.51
N ARG A 36 10.47 -6.71 12.32
CA ARG A 36 10.46 -6.08 11.01
C ARG A 36 11.88 -5.71 10.62
N LEU A 37 12.33 -6.20 9.46
CA LEU A 37 13.69 -5.93 8.97
C LEU A 37 13.81 -4.60 8.22
N SER A 38 12.68 -3.95 7.86
CA SER A 38 12.66 -2.64 7.24
C SER A 38 11.61 -1.73 7.87
N GLY A 39 11.78 -0.41 7.71
CA GLY A 39 10.87 0.61 8.21
C GLY A 39 9.74 1.00 7.26
N LEU A 40 9.50 0.24 6.19
CA LEU A 40 8.48 0.56 5.19
C LEU A 40 7.08 0.62 5.80
N ALA A 41 6.37 1.72 5.57
CA ALA A 41 5.02 1.90 6.08
C ALA A 41 4.02 0.86 5.54
N ILE A 42 4.24 0.33 4.33
CA ILE A 42 3.42 -0.72 3.72
C ILE A 42 3.46 -2.04 4.51
N LEU A 43 4.52 -2.30 5.28
CA LEU A 43 4.55 -3.47 6.15
C LEU A 43 3.50 -3.38 7.24
N GLY A 44 3.08 -2.19 7.60
CA GLY A 44 2.11 -1.98 8.65
C GLY A 44 2.71 -2.05 10.05
N ARG A 45 1.86 -2.27 11.03
CA ARG A 45 2.25 -2.36 12.43
C ARG A 45 1.41 -3.38 13.18
N THR A 46 1.97 -3.88 14.28
CA THR A 46 1.23 -4.67 15.26
C THR A 46 0.67 -3.76 16.36
N THR A 47 -0.37 -4.22 17.04
CA THR A 47 -0.86 -3.55 18.24
C THR A 47 0.23 -3.51 19.31
N VAL A 48 0.19 -2.47 20.15
CA VAL A 48 1.11 -2.38 21.31
C VAL A 48 0.64 -3.33 22.42
N PRO A 49 1.54 -3.81 23.29
CA PRO A 49 1.20 -4.78 24.34
C PRO A 49 0.06 -4.33 25.27
N SER A 50 -0.02 -3.03 25.58
CA SER A 50 -1.07 -2.45 26.41
C SER A 50 -2.45 -2.44 25.76
N LYS A 51 -2.52 -2.45 24.44
CA LYS A 51 -3.75 -2.44 23.64
C LYS A 51 -4.29 -3.85 23.40
N GLY A 52 -3.38 -4.81 23.16
CA GLY A 52 -3.75 -6.19 22.83
C GLY A 52 -4.61 -6.29 21.57
N VAL A 53 -5.47 -7.31 21.53
CA VAL A 53 -6.41 -7.54 20.41
C VAL A 53 -7.46 -6.43 20.35
N PRO A 54 -7.71 -5.82 19.16
CA PRO A 54 -8.75 -4.80 19.00
C PRO A 54 -10.14 -5.32 19.40
N LYS A 55 -10.90 -4.49 20.12
CA LYS A 55 -12.24 -4.87 20.61
C LYS A 55 -13.19 -5.29 19.50
N SER A 56 -13.11 -4.65 18.35
CA SER A 56 -13.92 -4.95 17.15
C SER A 56 -13.65 -6.33 16.56
N GLN A 57 -12.46 -6.89 16.79
CA GLN A 57 -12.02 -8.18 16.24
C GLN A 57 -11.83 -9.25 17.32
N LEU A 58 -12.25 -8.96 18.55
CA LEU A 58 -11.97 -9.82 19.71
C LEU A 58 -12.49 -11.25 19.52
N ASN A 59 -13.73 -11.41 19.08
CA ASN A 59 -14.33 -12.74 18.88
C ASN A 59 -13.62 -13.53 17.77
N HIS A 60 -13.16 -12.83 16.72
CA HIS A 60 -12.40 -13.44 15.62
C HIS A 60 -11.10 -14.05 16.12
N TYR A 61 -10.36 -13.30 16.94
CA TYR A 61 -9.06 -13.75 17.45
C TYR A 61 -9.20 -14.78 18.58
N LEU A 62 -10.18 -14.60 19.51
CA LEU A 62 -10.40 -15.58 20.57
C LEU A 62 -10.81 -16.96 20.01
N ALA A 63 -11.55 -17.01 18.90
CA ALA A 63 -11.88 -18.26 18.22
C ALA A 63 -10.68 -18.96 17.55
N ARG A 64 -9.53 -18.29 17.51
CA ARG A 64 -8.26 -18.77 16.95
C ARG A 64 -7.15 -18.89 18.00
N ASP A 65 -7.52 -19.14 19.24
CA ASP A 65 -6.62 -19.35 20.38
C ASP A 65 -5.72 -18.16 20.75
N TYR A 66 -6.09 -16.92 20.30
CA TYR A 66 -5.42 -15.73 20.78
C TYR A 66 -5.93 -15.33 22.16
N SER A 67 -5.06 -14.79 22.96
CA SER A 67 -5.39 -14.15 24.22
C SER A 67 -5.71 -12.67 24.02
N ARG A 68 -6.50 -12.07 24.91
CA ARG A 68 -6.87 -10.64 24.82
C ARG A 68 -5.69 -9.69 24.75
N ASN A 69 -4.56 -10.06 25.35
CA ASN A 69 -3.35 -9.25 25.43
C ASN A 69 -2.34 -9.56 24.33
N ASP A 70 -2.69 -10.43 23.36
CA ASP A 70 -1.79 -10.73 22.26
C ASP A 70 -1.67 -9.54 21.34
N ARG A 71 -0.45 -9.37 20.83
CA ARG A 71 -0.21 -8.41 19.75
C ARG A 71 -0.62 -9.06 18.44
N VAL A 72 -1.39 -8.31 17.67
CA VAL A 72 -1.87 -8.74 16.35
C VAL A 72 -1.57 -7.66 15.33
N GLY A 73 -1.50 -8.01 14.06
CA GLY A 73 -1.36 -7.05 12.97
C GLY A 73 -2.53 -6.06 12.97
N GLU A 74 -2.21 -4.77 12.97
CA GLU A 74 -3.19 -3.69 12.99
C GLU A 74 -3.44 -3.11 11.59
N SER A 75 -2.46 -3.19 10.69
CA SER A 75 -2.56 -2.60 9.35
C SER A 75 -1.68 -3.31 8.33
N TYR A 76 -2.06 -3.18 7.06
CA TYR A 76 -1.34 -3.61 5.86
C TYR A 76 -0.83 -5.06 5.92
N PHE A 77 0.44 -5.33 5.63
CA PHE A 77 0.97 -6.69 5.60
C PHE A 77 0.89 -7.38 6.96
N GLU A 78 1.16 -6.66 8.03
CA GLU A 78 1.03 -7.21 9.39
C GLU A 78 -0.40 -7.70 9.66
N ALA A 79 -1.43 -6.96 9.24
CA ALA A 79 -2.81 -7.39 9.40
C ALA A 79 -3.22 -8.47 8.39
N GLN A 80 -2.78 -8.34 7.14
CA GLN A 80 -3.15 -9.26 6.05
C GLN A 80 -2.58 -10.66 6.24
N TYR A 81 -1.37 -10.75 6.77
CA TYR A 81 -0.64 -12.01 6.96
C TYR A 81 -0.53 -12.44 8.43
N GLU A 82 -1.39 -11.90 9.29
CA GLU A 82 -1.40 -12.19 10.73
C GLU A 82 -1.34 -13.70 11.03
N GLU A 83 -2.21 -14.48 10.40
CA GLU A 83 -2.29 -15.94 10.63
C GLU A 83 -1.00 -16.69 10.27
N ILE A 84 -0.22 -16.15 9.34
CA ILE A 84 1.06 -16.75 8.91
C ILE A 84 2.20 -16.30 9.84
N LEU A 85 2.15 -15.04 10.26
CA LEU A 85 3.21 -14.40 11.04
C LEU A 85 3.13 -14.69 12.56
N GLN A 86 1.98 -15.18 13.05
CA GLN A 86 1.73 -15.33 14.49
C GLN A 86 2.56 -16.46 15.12
N GLY A 87 2.64 -17.62 14.46
CA GLY A 87 3.16 -18.83 15.08
C GLY A 87 2.21 -19.43 16.13
N GLU A 88 2.63 -20.51 16.73
CA GLU A 88 1.89 -21.22 17.76
C GLU A 88 2.62 -21.13 19.10
N LYS A 89 1.90 -20.80 20.17
CA LYS A 89 2.49 -20.66 21.50
C LYS A 89 2.78 -22.01 22.13
N SER A 90 3.81 -22.05 22.98
CA SER A 90 4.04 -23.23 23.81
C SER A 90 2.88 -23.46 24.79
N VAL A 91 2.53 -24.72 24.99
CA VAL A 91 1.51 -25.13 25.95
C VAL A 91 2.16 -25.83 27.13
N VAL A 92 2.02 -25.23 28.28
CA VAL A 92 2.60 -25.70 29.54
C VAL A 92 1.48 -26.10 30.49
N LYS A 93 1.57 -27.33 31.04
CA LYS A 93 0.68 -27.83 32.08
C LYS A 93 1.39 -27.84 33.42
N ASN A 94 0.81 -27.19 34.40
CA ASN A 94 1.29 -27.24 35.76
C ASN A 94 0.47 -28.26 36.55
N LEU A 95 1.16 -29.25 37.13
CA LEU A 95 0.57 -30.14 38.11
C LEU A 95 0.63 -29.50 39.48
N THR A 96 -0.53 -29.39 40.14
CA THR A 96 -0.63 -28.75 41.44
C THR A 96 -1.00 -29.78 42.53
N ASN A 97 -0.47 -29.59 43.74
CA ASN A 97 -0.86 -30.36 44.91
C ASN A 97 -2.22 -29.90 45.44
N LYS A 98 -2.73 -30.57 46.49
CA LYS A 98 -4.01 -30.24 47.16
C LYS A 98 -4.03 -28.81 47.76
N LYS A 99 -2.86 -28.19 47.92
CA LYS A 99 -2.73 -26.80 48.41
C LYS A 99 -2.63 -25.77 47.31
N GLY A 100 -2.73 -26.17 46.03
CA GLY A 100 -2.65 -25.28 44.87
C GLY A 100 -1.22 -24.89 44.47
N GLN A 101 -0.16 -25.51 45.07
CA GLN A 101 1.22 -25.23 44.74
C GLN A 101 1.62 -26.06 43.51
N VAL A 102 2.35 -25.48 42.59
CA VAL A 102 2.92 -26.16 41.41
C VAL A 102 3.99 -27.16 41.90
N VAL A 103 3.78 -28.43 41.63
CA VAL A 103 4.71 -29.52 41.98
C VAL A 103 5.56 -29.89 40.76
N GLU A 104 5.00 -29.80 39.59
CA GLU A 104 5.66 -30.15 38.34
C GLU A 104 5.11 -29.30 37.21
N THR A 105 5.98 -28.91 36.30
CA THR A 105 5.62 -28.16 35.07
C THR A 105 6.03 -29.01 33.87
N MET A 106 5.06 -29.39 33.04
CA MET A 106 5.27 -30.17 31.82
C MET A 106 4.96 -29.31 30.60
N THR A 107 5.91 -29.17 29.68
CA THR A 107 5.63 -28.62 28.35
C THR A 107 4.98 -29.72 27.52
N THR A 108 3.74 -29.54 27.12
CA THR A 108 2.99 -30.47 26.28
C THR A 108 3.13 -30.18 24.80
N PHE A 109 3.48 -28.94 24.47
CA PHE A 109 3.79 -28.47 23.12
C PHE A 109 4.79 -27.31 23.21
N ASP A 110 5.90 -27.42 22.49
CA ASP A 110 6.99 -26.42 22.56
C ASP A 110 6.67 -25.10 21.87
N GLY A 111 5.60 -25.07 21.07
CA GLY A 111 5.25 -23.95 20.22
C GLY A 111 6.05 -23.95 18.90
N GLU A 112 5.56 -23.22 17.95
CA GLU A 112 6.24 -23.01 16.66
C GLU A 112 6.32 -21.53 16.34
N PRO A 113 7.47 -21.03 15.85
CA PRO A 113 7.58 -19.64 15.38
C PRO A 113 6.68 -19.42 14.18
N GLY A 114 6.16 -18.21 14.04
CA GLY A 114 5.50 -17.78 12.82
C GLY A 114 6.45 -17.86 11.62
N LYS A 115 5.89 -17.95 10.44
CA LYS A 115 6.66 -17.99 9.19
C LYS A 115 7.17 -16.61 8.83
N ASP A 116 8.29 -16.55 8.15
CA ASP A 116 8.81 -15.31 7.58
C ASP A 116 8.04 -14.95 6.31
N LEU A 117 7.80 -13.66 6.12
CA LEU A 117 7.23 -13.12 4.89
C LEU A 117 8.36 -12.59 4.01
N LEU A 118 8.67 -13.32 2.95
CA LEU A 118 9.58 -12.87 1.91
C LEU A 118 8.81 -12.05 0.87
N THR A 119 9.19 -10.79 0.69
CA THR A 119 8.59 -9.89 -0.30
C THR A 119 9.47 -9.77 -1.54
N THR A 120 8.89 -9.29 -2.64
CA THR A 120 9.62 -9.01 -3.89
C THR A 120 10.37 -7.66 -3.86
N ILE A 121 10.26 -6.92 -2.77
CA ILE A 121 10.93 -5.61 -2.63
C ILE A 121 12.43 -5.80 -2.55
N ASP A 122 13.14 -5.19 -3.49
CA ASP A 122 14.60 -5.07 -3.47
C ASP A 122 15.00 -3.96 -2.49
N SER A 123 15.69 -4.32 -1.42
CA SER A 123 16.01 -3.39 -0.34
C SER A 123 16.99 -2.28 -0.74
N GLU A 124 17.90 -2.55 -1.68
CA GLU A 124 18.85 -1.55 -2.17
C GLU A 124 18.17 -0.57 -3.12
N LEU A 125 17.37 -1.09 -4.06
CA LEU A 125 16.56 -0.27 -4.96
C LEU A 125 15.58 0.59 -4.17
N GLN A 126 14.90 0.02 -3.17
CA GLN A 126 13.98 0.72 -2.29
C GLN A 126 14.65 1.90 -1.60
N LYS A 127 15.78 1.65 -0.93
CA LYS A 127 16.56 2.69 -0.23
C LYS A 127 16.99 3.79 -1.18
N LYS A 128 17.49 3.41 -2.36
CA LYS A 128 17.97 4.39 -3.35
C LYS A 128 16.82 5.23 -3.92
N ALA A 129 15.68 4.62 -4.18
CA ALA A 129 14.47 5.33 -4.63
C ALA A 129 13.96 6.30 -3.56
N GLU A 130 13.97 5.90 -2.28
CA GLU A 130 13.61 6.79 -1.17
C GLU A 130 14.51 8.02 -1.09
N GLU A 131 15.84 7.85 -1.12
CA GLU A 131 16.82 8.95 -1.13
C GLU A 131 16.58 9.93 -2.29
N ILE A 132 16.27 9.41 -3.48
CA ILE A 132 16.00 10.21 -4.67
C ILE A 132 14.71 11.02 -4.49
N VAL A 133 13.62 10.37 -4.05
CA VAL A 133 12.33 11.05 -3.85
C VAL A 133 12.44 12.14 -2.79
N GLU A 134 13.06 11.85 -1.66
CA GLU A 134 13.24 12.83 -0.58
C GLU A 134 14.02 14.06 -1.04
N ARG A 135 15.15 13.83 -1.68
CA ARG A 135 16.00 14.91 -2.20
C ARG A 135 15.24 15.79 -3.20
N HIS A 136 14.60 15.18 -4.20
CA HIS A 136 13.91 15.96 -5.23
C HIS A 136 12.65 16.65 -4.70
N LEU A 137 11.94 16.01 -3.78
CA LEU A 137 10.74 16.62 -3.17
C LEU A 137 11.11 17.90 -2.39
N LEU A 138 12.20 17.87 -1.60
CA LEU A 138 12.70 19.04 -0.88
C LEU A 138 13.26 20.10 -1.83
N GLU A 139 14.03 19.70 -2.82
CA GLU A 139 14.59 20.59 -3.83
C GLU A 139 13.49 21.35 -4.58
N LEU A 140 12.50 20.63 -5.08
CA LEU A 140 11.37 21.24 -5.78
C LEU A 140 10.57 22.17 -4.87
N LYS A 141 10.32 21.75 -3.62
CA LYS A 141 9.60 22.59 -2.64
C LYS A 141 10.32 23.91 -2.34
N SER A 142 11.64 23.91 -2.38
CA SER A 142 12.45 25.11 -2.15
C SER A 142 12.42 26.13 -3.30
N ARG A 143 12.00 25.73 -4.51
CA ARG A 143 12.01 26.60 -5.71
C ARG A 143 10.87 27.63 -5.75
N GLY A 144 9.92 27.59 -4.81
CA GLY A 144 8.72 28.45 -4.80
C GLY A 144 7.67 28.03 -5.83
N SER A 145 6.48 28.63 -5.75
CA SER A 145 5.30 28.30 -6.59
C SER A 145 4.94 26.82 -6.59
N THR A 146 5.18 26.14 -5.48
CA THR A 146 4.98 24.70 -5.30
C THR A 146 4.03 24.40 -4.14
N ASP A 147 3.04 25.28 -3.92
CA ASP A 147 2.12 25.18 -2.78
C ASP A 147 1.36 23.85 -2.77
N LEU A 148 1.01 23.33 -3.95
CA LEU A 148 0.30 22.07 -4.11
C LEU A 148 1.22 20.83 -4.11
N LEU A 149 2.55 21.00 -4.12
CA LEU A 149 3.49 19.91 -4.05
C LEU A 149 3.66 19.45 -2.60
N GLU A 150 2.94 18.42 -2.21
CA GLU A 150 2.97 17.89 -0.85
C GLU A 150 3.54 16.47 -0.77
N ARG A 151 3.52 15.72 -1.87
CA ARG A 151 3.88 14.31 -1.87
C ARG A 151 4.39 13.85 -3.23
N ALA A 152 5.18 12.78 -3.21
CA ALA A 152 5.66 12.12 -4.42
C ALA A 152 5.71 10.61 -4.23
N PHE A 153 5.52 9.87 -5.34
CA PHE A 153 5.48 8.41 -5.35
C PHE A 153 6.35 7.85 -6.47
N ILE A 154 6.98 6.72 -6.19
CA ILE A 154 7.62 5.86 -7.19
C ILE A 154 7.19 4.42 -6.93
N VAL A 155 6.79 3.73 -7.99
CA VAL A 155 6.58 2.28 -7.97
C VAL A 155 7.40 1.68 -9.11
N ALA A 156 8.30 0.78 -8.77
CA ALA A 156 9.07 0.00 -9.73
C ALA A 156 8.54 -1.43 -9.77
N MET A 157 8.23 -1.91 -10.97
CA MET A 157 7.66 -3.23 -11.19
C MET A 157 8.40 -3.94 -12.32
N ASN A 158 8.59 -5.23 -12.17
CA ASN A 158 9.04 -6.09 -13.26
C ASN A 158 7.85 -6.34 -14.21
N PRO A 159 7.90 -5.88 -15.47
CA PRO A 159 6.77 -5.99 -16.38
C PRO A 159 6.49 -7.42 -16.87
N GLN A 160 7.45 -8.34 -16.75
CA GLN A 160 7.28 -9.73 -17.14
C GLN A 160 6.62 -10.57 -16.05
N THR A 161 6.96 -10.32 -14.78
CA THR A 161 6.48 -11.13 -13.64
C THR A 161 5.37 -10.44 -12.84
N GLY A 162 5.25 -9.10 -12.94
CA GLY A 162 4.34 -8.30 -12.09
C GLY A 162 4.87 -8.04 -10.69
N GLU A 163 6.09 -8.48 -10.36
CA GLU A 163 6.70 -8.27 -9.05
C GLU A 163 6.98 -6.80 -8.79
N LEU A 164 6.54 -6.30 -7.63
CA LEU A 164 6.88 -4.96 -7.16
C LEU A 164 8.28 -4.99 -6.53
N LEU A 165 9.20 -4.27 -7.15
CA LEU A 165 10.60 -4.20 -6.73
C LEU A 165 10.86 -3.04 -5.76
N SER A 166 10.07 -1.97 -5.86
CA SER A 166 10.15 -0.80 -4.97
C SER A 166 8.80 -0.09 -4.90
N VAL A 167 8.41 0.33 -3.71
CA VAL A 167 7.19 1.11 -3.45
C VAL A 167 7.54 2.26 -2.52
N VAL A 168 7.69 3.44 -3.08
CA VAL A 168 8.07 4.65 -2.34
C VAL A 168 6.93 5.65 -2.39
N GLY A 169 6.57 6.16 -1.24
CA GLY A 169 5.73 7.33 -1.07
C GLY A 169 6.32 8.21 0.00
N LYS A 170 6.50 9.49 -0.30
CA LYS A 170 6.97 10.49 0.67
C LYS A 170 6.03 11.67 0.68
N LYS A 171 5.77 12.19 1.88
CA LYS A 171 4.90 13.35 2.10
C LYS A 171 5.64 14.40 2.92
N ILE A 172 5.44 15.66 2.59
CA ILE A 172 5.92 16.79 3.39
C ILE A 172 4.87 17.09 4.45
N GLU A 173 5.30 17.05 5.71
CA GLU A 173 4.53 17.56 6.84
C GLU A 173 5.25 18.77 7.45
N LYS A 174 4.55 19.53 8.26
CA LYS A 174 5.11 20.66 8.99
C LYS A 174 5.11 20.33 10.46
N ASP A 175 6.23 20.55 11.09
CA ASP A 175 6.34 20.47 12.53
C ASP A 175 5.45 21.55 13.18
N GLU A 176 4.61 21.16 14.13
CA GLU A 176 3.60 22.04 14.72
C GLU A 176 4.22 23.17 15.56
N GLU A 177 5.39 22.94 16.16
CA GLU A 177 6.04 23.93 17.03
C GLU A 177 6.92 24.88 16.24
N THR A 178 7.70 24.34 15.30
CA THR A 178 8.71 25.11 14.56
C THR A 178 8.24 25.60 13.20
N GLY A 179 7.16 25.04 12.67
CA GLY A 179 6.66 25.27 11.31
C GLY A 179 7.57 24.75 10.20
N LYS A 180 8.67 24.06 10.54
CA LYS A 180 9.64 23.55 9.57
C LYS A 180 9.09 22.33 8.83
N PRO A 181 9.27 22.26 7.51
CA PRO A 181 8.91 21.08 6.76
C PRO A 181 9.84 19.91 7.06
N TYR A 182 9.28 18.72 7.19
CA TYR A 182 10.00 17.45 7.27
C TYR A 182 9.31 16.40 6.41
N ILE A 183 10.01 15.32 6.07
CA ILE A 183 9.49 14.27 5.23
C ILE A 183 9.11 13.07 6.08
N VAL A 184 7.93 12.51 5.79
CA VAL A 184 7.45 11.25 6.37
C VAL A 184 7.27 10.20 5.29
N ASP A 185 7.40 8.92 5.68
CA ASP A 185 7.03 7.81 4.81
C ASP A 185 5.51 7.81 4.59
N TYR A 186 5.13 7.71 3.31
CA TYR A 186 3.74 7.66 2.87
C TYR A 186 3.55 6.59 1.79
N SER A 187 4.33 5.49 1.86
CA SER A 187 4.34 4.43 0.84
C SER A 187 2.96 3.81 0.63
N TYR A 188 2.14 3.69 1.68
CA TYR A 188 0.75 3.23 1.54
C TYR A 188 -0.13 4.17 0.70
N GLY A 189 0.27 5.42 0.52
CA GLY A 189 -0.43 6.37 -0.35
C GLY A 189 -0.43 5.96 -1.82
N THR A 190 0.49 5.07 -2.24
CA THR A 190 0.55 4.55 -3.61
C THR A 190 -0.71 3.79 -4.03
N PHE A 191 -1.45 3.22 -3.08
CA PHE A 191 -2.68 2.45 -3.33
C PHE A 191 -3.91 2.95 -2.55
N THR A 192 -3.75 3.95 -1.69
CA THR A 192 -4.88 4.53 -0.91
C THR A 192 -5.27 5.92 -1.38
N THR A 193 -4.48 6.56 -2.27
CA THR A 193 -4.79 7.88 -2.82
C THR A 193 -5.01 7.79 -4.33
N ALA A 194 -5.90 8.64 -4.83
CA ALA A 194 -6.20 8.75 -6.25
C ALA A 194 -5.86 10.15 -6.75
N TYR A 195 -5.29 10.21 -7.94
CA TYR A 195 -4.94 11.45 -8.64
C TYR A 195 -5.42 11.39 -10.08
N GLU A 196 -5.61 12.56 -10.67
CA GLU A 196 -5.80 12.64 -12.12
C GLU A 196 -4.55 12.14 -12.83
N ALA A 197 -4.70 11.07 -13.61
CA ALA A 197 -3.58 10.40 -14.28
C ALA A 197 -2.87 11.29 -15.32
N GLY A 198 -3.57 12.29 -15.84
CA GLY A 198 -3.08 13.12 -16.94
C GLY A 198 -2.75 12.27 -18.18
N SER A 199 -1.73 12.65 -18.91
CA SER A 199 -1.37 11.98 -20.16
C SER A 199 -0.79 10.57 -20.01
N SER A 200 -0.46 10.13 -18.81
CA SER A 200 0.05 8.78 -18.57
C SER A 200 -0.97 7.67 -18.90
N ILE A 201 -2.27 7.98 -18.84
CA ILE A 201 -3.34 7.05 -19.19
C ILE A 201 -3.49 6.80 -20.71
N LYS A 202 -2.87 7.61 -21.56
CA LYS A 202 -3.10 7.56 -23.02
C LYS A 202 -2.69 6.25 -23.66
N ALA A 203 -1.61 5.63 -23.19
CA ALA A 203 -1.23 4.31 -23.69
C ALA A 203 -2.31 3.26 -23.40
N ALA A 204 -2.89 3.27 -22.19
CA ALA A 204 -4.01 2.40 -21.85
C ALA A 204 -5.26 2.71 -22.69
N THR A 205 -5.51 3.99 -23.01
CA THR A 205 -6.61 4.39 -23.90
C THR A 205 -6.45 3.81 -25.30
N VAL A 206 -5.23 3.81 -25.84
CA VAL A 206 -4.93 3.20 -27.15
C VAL A 206 -5.15 1.68 -27.10
N LEU A 207 -4.64 1.00 -26.06
CA LEU A 207 -4.85 -0.44 -25.86
C LEU A 207 -6.34 -0.79 -25.73
N MET A 208 -7.11 0.01 -25.00
CA MET A 208 -8.57 -0.12 -24.93
C MET A 208 -9.21 0.03 -26.33
N GLY A 209 -8.77 1.00 -27.12
CA GLY A 209 -9.23 1.20 -28.49
C GLY A 209 -8.97 -0.02 -29.39
N TYR A 210 -7.86 -0.73 -29.19
CA TYR A 210 -7.60 -2.00 -29.90
C TYR A 210 -8.49 -3.13 -29.40
N ASN A 211 -8.66 -3.25 -28.08
CA ASN A 211 -9.48 -4.30 -27.48
C ASN A 211 -10.95 -4.21 -27.88
N GLU A 212 -11.47 -3.00 -28.02
CA GLU A 212 -12.86 -2.73 -28.41
C GLU A 212 -13.05 -2.58 -29.94
N ASP A 213 -12.05 -2.93 -30.75
CA ASP A 213 -12.05 -2.81 -32.22
C ASP A 213 -12.40 -1.41 -32.76
N VAL A 214 -12.21 -0.36 -31.97
CA VAL A 214 -12.41 1.04 -32.39
C VAL A 214 -11.30 1.52 -33.30
N ILE A 215 -10.09 1.07 -33.06
CA ILE A 215 -8.90 1.34 -33.87
C ILE A 215 -8.08 0.07 -34.04
N LYS A 216 -7.19 0.12 -35.05
CA LYS A 216 -6.15 -0.90 -35.28
C LYS A 216 -4.79 -0.23 -35.28
N PRO A 217 -3.68 -0.96 -35.05
CA PRO A 217 -2.35 -0.41 -35.20
C PRO A 217 -2.18 0.33 -36.52
N GLY A 218 -1.70 1.57 -36.47
CA GLY A 218 -1.54 2.45 -37.63
C GLY A 218 -2.83 3.18 -38.05
N THR A 219 -3.91 3.12 -37.30
CA THR A 219 -5.13 3.90 -37.61
C THR A 219 -4.83 5.38 -37.57
N VAL A 220 -5.10 6.06 -38.70
CA VAL A 220 -4.86 7.51 -38.84
C VAL A 220 -6.12 8.30 -38.58
N MET A 221 -6.03 9.29 -37.69
CA MET A 221 -7.14 10.22 -37.37
C MET A 221 -6.69 11.67 -37.47
N LEU A 222 -7.65 12.56 -37.81
CA LEU A 222 -7.42 14.00 -37.82
C LEU A 222 -7.41 14.55 -36.38
N ASP A 223 -6.30 15.13 -35.97
CA ASP A 223 -6.21 15.97 -34.77
C ASP A 223 -6.55 17.41 -35.15
N ALA A 224 -7.71 17.86 -34.74
CA ALA A 224 -8.21 19.23 -34.92
C ALA A 224 -9.13 19.56 -33.73
N PRO A 225 -9.31 20.83 -33.37
CA PRO A 225 -10.19 21.21 -32.27
C PRO A 225 -11.56 20.56 -32.38
N MET A 226 -12.01 19.93 -31.29
CA MET A 226 -13.32 19.29 -31.17
C MET A 226 -14.21 20.12 -30.26
N ARG A 227 -15.47 20.31 -30.64
CA ARG A 227 -16.43 21.04 -29.84
C ARG A 227 -17.47 20.08 -29.24
N ILE A 228 -17.44 19.93 -27.92
CA ILE A 228 -18.39 19.13 -27.16
C ILE A 228 -19.23 20.07 -26.29
N GLY A 229 -20.49 20.22 -26.60
CA GLY A 229 -21.33 21.23 -25.95
C GLY A 229 -20.76 22.65 -26.16
N ASN A 230 -20.45 23.32 -25.06
CA ASN A 230 -19.84 24.66 -25.05
C ASN A 230 -18.31 24.64 -24.85
N ILE A 231 -17.70 23.44 -24.76
CA ILE A 231 -16.28 23.28 -24.50
C ILE A 231 -15.57 22.95 -25.82
N THR A 232 -14.44 23.62 -26.05
CA THR A 232 -13.53 23.26 -27.14
C THR A 232 -12.37 22.46 -26.58
N LEU A 233 -12.24 21.23 -27.04
CA LEU A 233 -11.15 20.32 -26.67
C LEU A 233 -10.11 20.35 -27.79
N ASN A 234 -8.83 20.42 -27.43
CA ASN A 234 -7.72 20.39 -28.37
C ASN A 234 -6.50 19.67 -27.75
N SER A 235 -5.56 19.35 -28.60
CA SER A 235 -4.24 18.90 -28.20
C SER A 235 -3.35 20.08 -27.86
N LEU A 236 -2.48 19.98 -26.84
CA LEU A 236 -1.63 21.08 -26.40
C LEU A 236 -0.67 21.55 -27.49
N PHE A 237 -0.17 20.61 -28.30
CA PHE A 237 0.72 20.90 -29.42
C PHE A 237 -0.01 21.48 -30.65
N ASN A 238 -1.32 21.30 -30.76
CA ASN A 238 -2.16 21.69 -31.90
C ASN A 238 -3.43 22.40 -31.42
N LYS A 239 -3.29 23.67 -31.06
CA LYS A 239 -4.40 24.43 -30.47
C LYS A 239 -5.45 24.92 -31.46
N GLY A 240 -5.12 25.01 -32.74
CA GLY A 240 -6.02 25.57 -33.74
C GLY A 240 -5.83 25.00 -35.14
N GLY A 241 -4.89 24.12 -35.36
CA GLY A 241 -4.57 23.52 -36.66
C GLY A 241 -5.30 22.20 -36.92
N SER A 242 -4.92 21.55 -38.01
CA SER A 242 -5.35 20.21 -38.38
C SER A 242 -4.14 19.39 -38.79
N VAL A 243 -3.96 18.22 -38.20
CA VAL A 243 -2.87 17.29 -38.51
C VAL A 243 -3.36 15.85 -38.45
N MET A 244 -2.92 15.04 -39.42
CA MET A 244 -3.21 13.60 -39.41
C MET A 244 -2.18 12.90 -38.53
N LEU A 245 -2.62 12.07 -37.62
CA LEU A 245 -1.79 11.30 -36.68
C LEU A 245 -2.21 9.84 -36.70
N ASP A 246 -1.25 8.95 -36.71
CA ASP A 246 -1.47 7.56 -36.33
C ASP A 246 -1.38 7.40 -34.79
N ASP A 247 -1.63 6.21 -34.29
CA ASP A 247 -1.62 5.87 -32.88
C ASP A 247 -0.28 6.13 -32.19
N LEU A 248 0.84 5.78 -32.84
CA LEU A 248 2.19 6.00 -32.29
C LEU A 248 2.53 7.48 -32.22
N THR A 249 2.31 8.21 -33.31
CA THR A 249 2.54 9.66 -33.37
C THR A 249 1.59 10.41 -32.42
N ALA A 250 0.36 9.92 -32.22
CA ALA A 250 -0.57 10.47 -31.27
C ALA A 250 -0.10 10.30 -29.83
N LEU A 251 0.52 9.17 -29.47
CA LEU A 251 1.17 8.95 -28.18
C LEU A 251 2.40 9.83 -28.01
N GLU A 252 3.30 9.84 -29.00
CA GLU A 252 4.53 10.65 -29.00
C GLU A 252 4.24 12.13 -28.77
N ARG A 253 3.25 12.68 -29.49
CA ARG A 253 2.84 14.08 -29.38
C ARG A 253 1.84 14.35 -28.27
N SER A 254 1.45 13.31 -27.55
CA SER A 254 0.45 13.41 -26.47
C SER A 254 -0.88 14.04 -26.94
N SER A 255 -1.41 13.55 -28.08
CA SER A 255 -2.68 14.04 -28.64
C SER A 255 -3.85 13.78 -27.69
N ASN A 256 -4.55 14.83 -27.28
CA ASN A 256 -5.81 14.68 -26.55
C ASN A 256 -6.96 14.31 -27.48
N VAL A 257 -6.98 14.91 -28.66
CA VAL A 257 -8.07 14.73 -29.63
C VAL A 257 -8.15 13.27 -30.11
N TYR A 258 -7.00 12.65 -30.37
CA TYR A 258 -6.93 11.24 -30.75
C TYR A 258 -7.55 10.35 -29.65
N MET A 259 -7.19 10.58 -28.39
CA MET A 259 -7.71 9.82 -27.25
C MET A 259 -9.21 10.05 -27.03
N PHE A 260 -9.69 11.29 -27.16
CA PHE A 260 -11.12 11.57 -27.07
C PHE A 260 -11.93 10.82 -28.15
N LYS A 261 -11.40 10.72 -29.38
CA LYS A 261 -12.06 9.96 -30.44
C LYS A 261 -12.11 8.48 -30.16
N ILE A 262 -11.04 7.89 -29.59
CA ILE A 262 -11.06 6.50 -29.12
C ILE A 262 -12.14 6.33 -28.06
N ALA A 263 -12.11 7.14 -27.01
CA ALA A 263 -13.07 7.03 -25.92
C ALA A 263 -14.52 7.16 -26.42
N MET A 264 -14.78 8.08 -27.33
CA MET A 264 -16.09 8.21 -27.97
C MET A 264 -16.47 6.97 -28.79
N GLY A 265 -15.51 6.40 -29.53
CA GLY A 265 -15.72 5.18 -30.31
C GLY A 265 -16.08 3.98 -29.41
N VAL A 266 -15.41 3.81 -28.28
CA VAL A 266 -15.75 2.81 -27.25
C VAL A 266 -17.18 3.02 -26.73
N GLY A 267 -17.60 4.28 -26.53
CA GLY A 267 -18.99 4.63 -26.18
C GLY A 267 -19.99 4.54 -27.36
N GLY A 268 -19.61 3.93 -28.48
CA GLY A 268 -20.48 3.76 -29.66
C GLY A 268 -20.81 5.05 -30.42
N ARG A 269 -19.97 6.09 -30.24
CA ARG A 269 -20.17 7.40 -30.86
C ARG A 269 -19.00 7.77 -31.79
N SER A 270 -19.28 8.60 -32.77
CA SER A 270 -18.27 9.16 -33.66
C SER A 270 -18.36 10.69 -33.70
N TYR A 271 -17.22 11.33 -33.84
CA TYR A 271 -17.13 12.78 -33.99
C TYR A 271 -16.68 13.13 -35.41
N SER A 272 -17.43 14.02 -36.06
CA SER A 272 -17.01 14.67 -37.31
C SER A 272 -16.73 16.15 -37.09
N ALA A 273 -15.73 16.68 -37.79
CA ALA A 273 -15.35 18.08 -37.66
C ALA A 273 -16.55 19.01 -37.91
N GLY A 274 -16.76 19.98 -37.03
CA GLY A 274 -17.85 20.94 -37.08
C GLY A 274 -19.21 20.44 -36.51
N SER A 275 -19.34 19.18 -36.11
CA SER A 275 -20.53 18.72 -35.41
C SER A 275 -20.57 19.17 -33.95
N ARG A 276 -21.78 19.51 -33.48
CA ARG A 276 -22.02 19.67 -32.03
C ARG A 276 -22.35 18.32 -31.45
N PHE A 277 -21.62 17.95 -30.41
CA PHE A 277 -21.80 16.69 -29.70
C PHE A 277 -22.29 16.97 -28.27
N SER A 278 -23.36 16.31 -27.85
CA SER A 278 -23.81 16.30 -26.46
C SER A 278 -23.68 14.90 -25.90
N LEU A 279 -23.01 14.76 -24.77
CA LEU A 279 -22.97 13.53 -24.00
C LEU A 279 -24.23 13.45 -23.13
N ASP A 280 -24.99 12.40 -23.24
CA ASP A 280 -26.04 12.09 -22.27
C ASP A 280 -25.44 11.36 -21.03
N GLN A 281 -26.20 11.33 -19.94
CA GLN A 281 -25.74 10.69 -18.71
C GLN A 281 -25.47 9.18 -18.86
N GLY A 282 -26.18 8.49 -19.74
CA GLY A 282 -25.97 7.07 -20.01
C GLY A 282 -24.63 6.80 -20.71
N THR A 283 -24.23 7.67 -21.64
CA THR A 283 -22.94 7.56 -22.33
C THR A 283 -21.76 7.80 -21.37
N LEU A 284 -21.92 8.71 -20.39
CA LEU A 284 -20.88 8.96 -19.38
C LEU A 284 -20.67 7.79 -18.40
N GLN A 285 -21.68 6.96 -18.18
CA GLN A 285 -21.59 5.78 -17.31
C GLN A 285 -20.89 4.59 -17.98
N THR A 286 -20.85 4.55 -19.30
CA THR A 286 -20.22 3.49 -20.09
C THR A 286 -18.80 3.82 -20.56
N MET A 287 -18.34 5.04 -20.35
CA MET A 287 -16.98 5.52 -20.61
C MET A 287 -16.11 5.47 -19.34
#